data_dfcda5eb2b8872511519845e07ca342d
#
_entry.id   dfcda5eb2b8872511519845e07ca342d
#
_cell.length_a   1.000
_cell.length_b   1.000
_cell.length_c   1.000
_cell.angle_alpha   90.00
_cell.angle_beta   90.00
_cell.angle_gamma   90.00
#
_symmetry.space_group_name_H-M   'P 1'
#
loop_
_entity.id
_entity.type
_entity.pdbx_description
1 polymer ?
#
loop_
_entity_poly.entity_id
_entity_poly.type
_entity_poly.pdbx_seq_one_letter_code
_entity_poly.pdbx_strand_id
1 'polypeptide(L)'
;MLMMRGSVSSSSESFSSDEFADEGDWYASLVAGERVGEWLDVIESAVEEKEEEDFLDASSSSESLKKAISNLTLKVREDETYGEEAEVAEAERRVREALEKVRARKCEKKEEKDPQEDVSILLEKSVDALETYRKKKKSAKTYAIKDGRVEVSILETKLSNGVGGKLWKAALLLAEQLDDEREEGEGESGVGIDVKDKTVLELGAGVGLVGLAAAKLGAKEVVLSDFEAPLLEALEESVKRNELVGKEGEEKTTKVRWLDWRADGAGEEGTPTTSKPPDGFLALEKEDAYDIILGSDCLYESHHAALLPKVIKRRLSLCPNSRCRLLGAVRNRDMLDRLLENFRKEHLTAKETVVAKSERLNYDGGYARVDVTHAHHHHLKE
;
A
#
# COMPACT_ATOMS: atom_id res chain seq x y z
N MET A 1 16.20 -41.96 31.27
CA MET A 1 15.99 -40.52 31.40
C MET A 1 15.69 -39.99 30.01
N LEU A 2 14.39 -39.96 29.66
CA LEU A 2 13.89 -39.61 28.33
C LEU A 2 13.87 -38.09 28.20
N MET A 3 14.56 -37.54 27.20
CA MET A 3 14.36 -36.18 26.75
C MET A 3 13.29 -36.14 25.67
N MET A 4 12.15 -35.57 25.99
CA MET A 4 11.13 -35.25 24.99
C MET A 4 11.60 -34.03 24.20
N ARG A 5 11.79 -34.20 22.89
CA ARG A 5 11.91 -33.13 21.93
C ARG A 5 10.49 -32.67 21.57
N GLY A 6 10.07 -31.50 22.02
CA GLY A 6 8.89 -30.83 21.52
C GLY A 6 9.17 -30.33 20.11
N SER A 7 8.47 -30.86 19.13
CA SER A 7 8.42 -30.31 17.78
C SER A 7 7.55 -29.08 17.78
N VAL A 8 8.17 -27.91 17.64
CA VAL A 8 7.46 -26.68 17.28
C VAL A 8 7.16 -26.80 15.78
N SER A 9 5.90 -27.00 15.44
CA SER A 9 5.43 -26.90 14.07
C SER A 9 5.46 -25.44 13.68
N SER A 10 6.46 -25.03 12.92
CA SER A 10 6.43 -23.77 12.19
C SER A 10 5.41 -23.90 11.08
N SER A 11 4.21 -23.38 11.28
CA SER A 11 3.29 -23.10 10.18
C SER A 11 3.89 -21.93 9.39
N SER A 12 4.70 -22.23 8.37
CA SER A 12 4.98 -21.30 7.31
C SER A 12 3.67 -21.08 6.55
N GLU A 13 2.96 -20.02 6.86
CA GLU A 13 1.87 -19.55 6.01
C GLU A 13 2.48 -19.25 4.64
N SER A 14 2.19 -20.11 3.68
CA SER A 14 2.52 -19.90 2.28
C SER A 14 1.65 -18.74 1.79
N PHE A 15 2.29 -17.61 1.45
CA PHE A 15 1.62 -16.50 0.78
C PHE A 15 0.88 -17.02 -0.45
N SER A 16 -0.46 -16.87 -0.48
CA SER A 16 -1.24 -17.21 -1.66
C SER A 16 -0.99 -16.16 -2.74
N SER A 17 -1.03 -16.58 -4.01
CA SER A 17 -0.88 -15.69 -5.17
C SER A 17 -1.97 -14.62 -5.23
N ASP A 18 -3.03 -14.78 -4.46
CA ASP A 18 -4.26 -13.98 -4.49
C ASP A 18 -4.23 -12.75 -3.55
N GLU A 19 -3.17 -12.60 -2.73
CA GLU A 19 -3.04 -11.45 -1.80
C GLU A 19 -2.53 -10.16 -2.44
N PHE A 20 -2.17 -10.18 -3.73
CA PHE A 20 -1.60 -9.01 -4.41
C PHE A 20 -2.63 -8.40 -5.38
N ALA A 21 -2.76 -7.08 -5.34
CA ALA A 21 -3.62 -6.36 -6.26
C ALA A 21 -3.24 -6.66 -7.71
N ASP A 22 -4.18 -7.23 -8.47
CA ASP A 22 -4.09 -7.44 -9.90
C ASP A 22 -4.64 -6.19 -10.62
N GLU A 23 -4.10 -5.87 -11.82
CA GLU A 23 -4.55 -4.70 -12.61
C GLU A 23 -6.04 -4.75 -13.00
N GLY A 24 -6.67 -5.94 -12.93
CA GLY A 24 -8.11 -6.13 -13.13
C GLY A 24 -8.98 -5.73 -11.93
N ASP A 25 -8.42 -5.71 -10.73
CA ASP A 25 -9.20 -5.55 -9.49
C ASP A 25 -9.75 -4.13 -9.29
N TRP A 26 -9.06 -3.08 -9.77
CA TRP A 26 -9.52 -1.71 -9.60
C TRP A 26 -10.81 -1.43 -10.37
N TYR A 27 -10.95 -1.98 -11.60
CA TYR A 27 -12.16 -1.84 -12.41
C TYR A 27 -13.33 -2.62 -11.80
N ALA A 28 -13.05 -3.82 -11.30
CA ALA A 28 -14.03 -4.62 -10.56
C ALA A 28 -14.52 -3.91 -9.28
N SER A 29 -13.61 -3.22 -8.57
CA SER A 29 -13.94 -2.45 -7.37
C SER A 29 -14.84 -1.24 -7.67
N LEU A 30 -14.58 -0.53 -8.78
CA LEU A 30 -15.40 0.60 -9.22
C LEU A 30 -16.83 0.17 -9.54
N VAL A 31 -16.98 -0.91 -10.34
CA VAL A 31 -18.29 -1.49 -10.71
C VAL A 31 -19.03 -2.05 -9.46
N ALA A 32 -18.30 -2.54 -8.48
CA ALA A 32 -18.85 -3.03 -7.23
C ALA A 32 -19.42 -1.90 -6.36
N GLY A 33 -18.73 -0.75 -6.32
CA GLY A 33 -19.19 0.45 -5.59
C GLY A 33 -20.51 1.00 -6.12
N GLU A 34 -20.67 1.05 -7.46
CA GLU A 34 -21.95 1.47 -8.08
C GLU A 34 -23.11 0.59 -7.66
N ARG A 35 -22.95 -0.76 -7.66
CA ARG A 35 -24.03 -1.69 -7.27
C ARG A 35 -24.40 -1.57 -5.79
N VAL A 36 -23.46 -1.26 -4.93
CA VAL A 36 -23.75 -1.07 -3.51
C VAL A 36 -24.57 0.19 -3.29
N GLY A 37 -24.27 1.27 -4.02
CA GLY A 37 -25.11 2.47 -4.04
C GLY A 37 -26.57 2.15 -4.38
N GLU A 38 -26.82 1.37 -5.43
CA GLU A 38 -28.14 0.92 -5.83
C GLU A 38 -28.85 0.13 -4.72
N TRP A 39 -28.17 -0.76 -4.01
CA TRP A 39 -28.80 -1.52 -2.90
C TRP A 39 -29.12 -0.64 -1.70
N LEU A 40 -28.27 0.33 -1.37
CA LEU A 40 -28.52 1.29 -0.32
C LEU A 40 -29.72 2.18 -0.65
N ASP A 41 -29.86 2.63 -1.90
CA ASP A 41 -30.99 3.42 -2.37
C ASP A 41 -32.29 2.61 -2.28
N VAL A 42 -32.28 1.32 -2.64
CA VAL A 42 -33.42 0.41 -2.45
C VAL A 42 -33.79 0.26 -0.97
N ILE A 43 -32.78 0.14 -0.08
CA ILE A 43 -33.02 0.03 1.37
C ILE A 43 -33.67 1.31 1.93
N GLU A 44 -33.15 2.47 1.55
CA GLU A 44 -33.68 3.77 2.02
C GLU A 44 -35.08 4.01 1.47
N SER A 45 -35.27 3.89 0.15
CA SER A 45 -36.61 4.09 -0.47
C SER A 45 -37.67 3.16 0.13
N ALA A 46 -37.33 1.89 0.31
CA ALA A 46 -38.26 0.94 0.90
C ALA A 46 -38.61 1.26 2.37
N VAL A 47 -37.71 1.92 3.10
CA VAL A 47 -37.93 2.36 4.48
C VAL A 47 -38.64 3.72 4.54
N GLU A 48 -38.47 4.61 3.54
CA GLU A 48 -39.09 5.94 3.50
C GLU A 48 -40.50 5.95 2.92
N GLU A 49 -40.76 5.21 1.84
CA GLU A 49 -42.00 5.26 1.04
C GLU A 49 -43.27 4.85 1.81
N LYS A 50 -43.17 4.37 3.06
CA LYS A 50 -44.29 3.83 3.82
C LYS A 50 -44.58 4.58 5.12
N GLU A 51 -44.87 5.87 5.02
CA GLU A 51 -45.48 6.62 6.12
C GLU A 51 -46.97 6.29 6.30
N GLU A 52 -47.65 5.69 5.32
CA GLU A 52 -49.10 5.38 5.36
C GLU A 52 -49.38 3.88 5.11
N GLU A 53 -49.90 3.26 6.15
CA GLU A 53 -50.72 2.07 6.36
C GLU A 53 -50.30 0.66 5.92
N ASP A 54 -49.46 0.39 4.87
CA ASP A 54 -49.26 -1.00 4.42
C ASP A 54 -47.81 -1.39 4.10
N PHE A 55 -46.95 -1.38 5.12
CA PHE A 55 -45.54 -1.83 4.94
C PHE A 55 -45.40 -3.33 4.61
N LEU A 56 -46.45 -4.14 4.84
CA LEU A 56 -46.37 -5.60 4.83
C LEU A 56 -47.14 -6.30 3.72
N ASP A 57 -48.06 -5.63 3.03
CA ASP A 57 -48.94 -6.30 2.05
C ASP A 57 -48.45 -6.27 0.58
N ALA A 58 -47.36 -5.58 0.29
CA ALA A 58 -46.70 -5.64 -1.00
C ALA A 58 -45.55 -6.68 -0.98
N SER A 59 -45.88 -7.94 -1.16
CA SER A 59 -44.95 -9.07 -1.16
C SER A 59 -43.69 -8.86 -2.04
N SER A 60 -43.84 -8.14 -3.14
CA SER A 60 -42.72 -7.84 -4.06
C SER A 60 -41.73 -6.80 -3.51
N SER A 61 -42.19 -5.76 -2.79
CA SER A 61 -41.32 -4.72 -2.21
C SER A 61 -40.53 -5.26 -1.04
N SER A 62 -41.16 -6.10 -0.19
CA SER A 62 -40.47 -6.78 0.92
C SER A 62 -39.37 -7.74 0.45
N GLU A 63 -39.61 -8.45 -0.64
CA GLU A 63 -38.63 -9.39 -1.21
C GLU A 63 -37.43 -8.65 -1.86
N SER A 64 -37.69 -7.54 -2.55
CA SER A 64 -36.64 -6.67 -3.12
C SER A 64 -35.77 -6.07 -2.02
N LEU A 65 -36.38 -5.60 -0.92
CA LEU A 65 -35.64 -5.09 0.23
C LEU A 65 -34.74 -6.17 0.87
N LYS A 66 -35.31 -7.35 1.16
CA LYS A 66 -34.58 -8.48 1.74
C LYS A 66 -33.41 -8.90 0.82
N LYS A 67 -33.62 -8.88 -0.48
CA LYS A 67 -32.60 -9.20 -1.48
C LYS A 67 -31.49 -8.14 -1.50
N ALA A 68 -31.82 -6.85 -1.46
CA ALA A 68 -30.84 -5.78 -1.42
C ALA A 68 -29.98 -5.86 -0.14
N ILE A 69 -30.59 -6.07 1.02
CA ILE A 69 -29.88 -6.24 2.29
C ILE A 69 -28.97 -7.48 2.26
N SER A 70 -29.47 -8.60 1.75
CA SER A 70 -28.70 -9.84 1.66
C SER A 70 -27.53 -9.70 0.70
N ASN A 71 -27.72 -9.06 -0.44
CA ASN A 71 -26.66 -8.80 -1.42
C ASN A 71 -25.57 -7.88 -0.83
N LEU A 72 -25.96 -6.81 -0.13
CA LEU A 72 -25.02 -5.93 0.56
C LEU A 72 -24.20 -6.71 1.60
N THR A 73 -24.87 -7.51 2.43
CA THR A 73 -24.21 -8.30 3.47
C THR A 73 -23.24 -9.32 2.89
N LEU A 74 -23.65 -10.00 1.82
CA LEU A 74 -22.82 -11.00 1.13
C LEU A 74 -21.60 -10.32 0.50
N LYS A 75 -21.81 -9.22 -0.23
CA LYS A 75 -20.75 -8.44 -0.86
C LYS A 75 -19.70 -7.97 0.13
N VAL A 76 -20.14 -7.42 1.26
CA VAL A 76 -19.25 -6.96 2.33
C VAL A 76 -18.47 -8.10 3.00
N ARG A 77 -19.03 -9.31 3.06
CA ARG A 77 -18.35 -10.48 3.66
C ARG A 77 -17.36 -11.15 2.73
N GLU A 78 -17.65 -11.20 1.45
CA GLU A 78 -16.88 -11.98 0.46
C GLU A 78 -15.86 -11.14 -0.29
N ASP A 79 -16.08 -9.82 -0.38
CA ASP A 79 -15.26 -8.95 -1.18
C ASP A 79 -14.30 -8.13 -0.31
N GLU A 80 -13.03 -8.52 -0.31
CA GLU A 80 -11.97 -7.78 0.40
C GLU A 80 -11.68 -6.40 -0.21
N THR A 81 -12.19 -6.14 -1.42
CA THR A 81 -11.98 -4.91 -2.19
C THR A 81 -13.14 -3.92 -2.11
N TYR A 82 -14.23 -4.26 -1.38
CA TYR A 82 -15.40 -3.40 -1.28
C TYR A 82 -15.09 -2.01 -0.73
N GLY A 83 -15.28 -1.01 -1.56
CA GLY A 83 -15.43 0.41 -1.24
C GLY A 83 -14.35 1.11 -0.39
N GLU A 84 -14.40 2.40 -0.36
CA GLU A 84 -13.54 3.25 0.46
C GLU A 84 -14.01 3.30 1.92
N GLU A 85 -13.12 3.63 2.88
CA GLU A 85 -13.50 3.75 4.29
C GLU A 85 -14.67 4.75 4.47
N ALA A 86 -14.66 5.84 3.71
CA ALA A 86 -15.74 6.81 3.67
C ALA A 86 -17.04 6.20 3.11
N GLU A 87 -16.94 5.40 2.05
CA GLU A 87 -18.09 4.70 1.44
C GLU A 87 -18.64 3.63 2.37
N VAL A 88 -17.76 2.87 3.02
CA VAL A 88 -18.17 1.86 4.02
C VAL A 88 -18.77 2.52 5.25
N ALA A 89 -18.22 3.64 5.72
CA ALA A 89 -18.77 4.41 6.83
C ALA A 89 -20.14 5.01 6.47
N GLU A 90 -20.28 5.49 5.24
CA GLU A 90 -21.53 6.02 4.73
C GLU A 90 -22.58 4.89 4.58
N ALA A 91 -22.20 3.74 4.04
CA ALA A 91 -23.07 2.57 3.97
C ALA A 91 -23.52 2.11 5.36
N GLU A 92 -22.60 2.05 6.33
CA GLU A 92 -22.92 1.72 7.72
C GLU A 92 -23.91 2.72 8.33
N ARG A 93 -23.69 4.03 8.12
CA ARG A 93 -24.59 5.08 8.60
C ARG A 93 -26.01 4.90 8.02
N ARG A 94 -26.12 4.74 6.69
CA ARG A 94 -27.40 4.56 5.99
C ARG A 94 -28.16 3.31 6.48
N VAL A 95 -27.47 2.18 6.63
CA VAL A 95 -28.07 0.94 7.14
C VAL A 95 -28.51 1.09 8.61
N ARG A 96 -27.73 1.81 9.44
CA ARG A 96 -28.14 2.08 10.84
C ARG A 96 -29.37 2.97 10.92
N GLU A 97 -29.43 4.02 10.12
CA GLU A 97 -30.62 4.88 10.06
C GLU A 97 -31.87 4.11 9.61
N ALA A 98 -31.73 3.23 8.62
CA ALA A 98 -32.80 2.34 8.20
C ALA A 98 -33.24 1.41 9.34
N LEU A 99 -32.30 0.82 10.09
CA LEU A 99 -32.57 -0.02 11.23
C LEU A 99 -33.30 0.74 12.37
N GLU A 100 -32.86 1.96 12.67
CA GLU A 100 -33.52 2.81 13.68
C GLU A 100 -34.96 3.14 13.29
N LYS A 101 -35.23 3.51 12.03
CA LYS A 101 -36.56 3.75 11.50
C LYS A 101 -37.45 2.50 11.62
N VAL A 102 -36.95 1.31 11.31
CA VAL A 102 -37.68 0.05 11.46
C VAL A 102 -38.00 -0.25 12.94
N ARG A 103 -37.02 -0.03 13.83
CA ARG A 103 -37.19 -0.24 15.28
C ARG A 103 -38.19 0.73 15.89
N ALA A 104 -38.16 2.02 15.53
CA ALA A 104 -39.09 3.03 16.02
C ALA A 104 -40.56 2.66 15.68
N ARG A 105 -40.78 2.21 14.45
CA ARG A 105 -42.14 1.76 14.02
C ARG A 105 -42.64 0.53 14.79
N LYS A 106 -41.75 -0.41 15.16
CA LYS A 106 -42.11 -1.56 16.00
C LYS A 106 -42.57 -1.14 17.40
N CYS A 107 -41.96 -0.09 17.97
CA CYS A 107 -42.35 0.41 19.29
C CYS A 107 -43.74 1.05 19.29
N GLU A 108 -44.21 1.61 18.17
CA GLU A 108 -45.51 2.27 18.04
C GLU A 108 -46.65 1.27 17.82
N LYS A 109 -46.39 0.17 17.10
CA LYS A 109 -47.38 -0.90 16.84
C LYS A 109 -47.18 -2.05 17.84
N LYS A 110 -47.94 -2.12 18.89
CA LYS A 110 -47.91 -3.20 19.91
C LYS A 110 -48.34 -4.58 19.37
N GLU A 111 -47.84 -5.07 18.25
CA GLU A 111 -48.29 -6.32 17.64
C GLU A 111 -47.29 -7.46 17.78
N GLU A 112 -47.80 -8.65 18.14
CA GLU A 112 -47.07 -9.90 18.28
C GLU A 112 -46.72 -10.51 16.92
N LYS A 113 -45.48 -10.98 16.80
CA LYS A 113 -44.92 -11.85 15.75
C LYS A 113 -45.21 -11.45 14.30
N ASP A 114 -44.30 -10.62 13.74
CA ASP A 114 -44.45 -10.07 12.41
C ASP A 114 -43.25 -10.44 11.52
N PRO A 115 -43.47 -10.63 10.21
CA PRO A 115 -42.38 -10.78 9.19
C PRO A 115 -41.32 -9.65 9.19
N GLN A 116 -41.60 -8.49 9.82
CA GLN A 116 -40.65 -7.41 10.07
C GLN A 116 -39.45 -7.83 10.94
N GLU A 117 -39.59 -8.89 11.75
CA GLU A 117 -38.49 -9.43 12.54
C GLU A 117 -37.30 -9.83 11.63
N ASP A 118 -37.62 -10.37 10.47
CA ASP A 118 -36.59 -10.74 9.46
C ASP A 118 -35.83 -9.55 8.93
N VAL A 119 -36.44 -8.41 8.65
CA VAL A 119 -35.80 -7.22 8.10
C VAL A 119 -34.87 -6.57 9.11
N SER A 120 -35.30 -6.41 10.36
CA SER A 120 -34.43 -5.84 11.38
C SER A 120 -33.23 -6.74 11.67
N ILE A 121 -33.43 -8.05 11.70
CA ILE A 121 -32.32 -9.01 11.86
C ILE A 121 -31.33 -8.95 10.68
N LEU A 122 -31.85 -8.81 9.45
CA LEU A 122 -30.98 -8.68 8.26
C LEU A 122 -30.21 -7.37 8.28
N LEU A 123 -30.84 -6.25 8.67
CA LEU A 123 -30.16 -4.96 8.81
C LEU A 123 -29.09 -5.00 9.91
N GLU A 124 -29.37 -5.63 11.05
CA GLU A 124 -28.38 -5.85 12.12
C GLU A 124 -27.16 -6.65 11.62
N LYS A 125 -27.41 -7.74 10.87
CA LYS A 125 -26.32 -8.53 10.25
C LYS A 125 -25.50 -7.72 9.25
N SER A 126 -26.14 -6.80 8.51
CA SER A 126 -25.45 -5.92 7.59
C SER A 126 -24.57 -4.89 8.31
N VAL A 127 -25.08 -4.30 9.39
CA VAL A 127 -24.31 -3.40 10.27
C VAL A 127 -23.09 -4.13 10.83
N ASP A 128 -23.26 -5.32 11.39
CA ASP A 128 -22.18 -6.13 11.95
C ASP A 128 -21.14 -6.50 10.89
N ALA A 129 -21.58 -6.86 9.67
CA ALA A 129 -20.68 -7.14 8.56
C ALA A 129 -19.86 -5.90 8.13
N LEU A 130 -20.51 -4.72 8.04
CA LEU A 130 -19.83 -3.46 7.70
C LEU A 130 -18.85 -3.02 8.78
N GLU A 131 -19.20 -3.15 10.06
CA GLU A 131 -18.28 -2.89 11.16
C GLU A 131 -17.08 -3.85 11.16
N THR A 132 -17.33 -5.14 10.93
CA THR A 132 -16.29 -6.17 10.86
C THR A 132 -15.34 -5.89 9.70
N TYR A 133 -15.88 -5.55 8.52
CA TYR A 133 -15.12 -5.16 7.35
C TYR A 133 -14.25 -3.91 7.64
N ARG A 134 -14.84 -2.87 8.26
CA ARG A 134 -14.11 -1.65 8.63
C ARG A 134 -12.98 -1.93 9.62
N LYS A 135 -13.24 -2.80 10.63
CA LYS A 135 -12.20 -3.24 11.58
C LYS A 135 -11.10 -4.04 10.89
N LYS A 136 -11.44 -4.95 9.98
CA LYS A 136 -10.50 -5.76 9.20
C LYS A 136 -9.65 -4.86 8.27
N LYS A 137 -10.26 -3.88 7.62
CA LYS A 137 -9.57 -2.93 6.73
C LYS A 137 -8.61 -1.99 7.45
N LYS A 138 -8.84 -1.68 8.73
CA LYS A 138 -7.92 -0.95 9.61
C LYS A 138 -6.82 -1.82 10.20
N SER A 139 -6.86 -3.15 9.99
CA SER A 139 -5.82 -4.03 10.49
C SER A 139 -4.57 -3.92 9.62
N ALA A 140 -3.42 -3.70 10.26
CA ALA A 140 -2.14 -3.79 9.57
C ALA A 140 -1.89 -5.24 9.15
N LYS A 141 -1.34 -5.42 7.95
CA LYS A 141 -0.83 -6.71 7.51
C LYS A 141 0.64 -6.83 7.92
N THR A 142 1.03 -7.98 8.45
CA THR A 142 2.42 -8.25 8.83
C THR A 142 3.03 -9.22 7.84
N TYR A 143 4.19 -8.84 7.31
CA TYR A 143 4.96 -9.61 6.35
C TYR A 143 6.27 -10.06 6.97
N ALA A 144 6.54 -11.35 6.89
CA ALA A 144 7.81 -11.95 7.28
C ALA A 144 8.74 -11.97 6.06
N ILE A 145 9.91 -11.38 6.19
CA ILE A 145 10.98 -11.33 5.18
C ILE A 145 12.26 -11.92 5.73
N LYS A 146 13.20 -12.27 4.85
CA LYS A 146 14.46 -12.93 5.25
C LYS A 146 14.22 -14.22 6.02
N ASP A 147 13.37 -15.10 5.48
CA ASP A 147 12.97 -16.36 6.14
C ASP A 147 12.40 -16.15 7.56
N GLY A 148 11.67 -15.06 7.77
CA GLY A 148 11.05 -14.73 9.04
C GLY A 148 11.95 -14.01 10.05
N ARG A 149 13.18 -13.64 9.69
CA ARG A 149 14.06 -12.86 10.58
C ARG A 149 13.53 -11.46 10.86
N VAL A 150 12.82 -10.89 9.90
CA VAL A 150 12.28 -9.54 9.97
C VAL A 150 10.78 -9.58 9.71
N GLU A 151 10.01 -9.06 10.65
CA GLU A 151 8.57 -8.87 10.49
C GLU A 151 8.27 -7.38 10.32
N VAL A 152 7.53 -7.03 9.28
CA VAL A 152 7.14 -5.66 8.98
C VAL A 152 5.63 -5.58 8.90
N SER A 153 5.05 -4.74 9.76
CA SER A 153 3.62 -4.43 9.73
C SER A 153 3.36 -3.19 8.89
N ILE A 154 2.56 -3.30 7.87
CA ILE A 154 2.18 -2.18 6.98
C ILE A 154 0.69 -1.93 7.03
N LEU A 155 0.30 -0.68 6.82
CA LEU A 155 -1.08 -0.28 6.64
C LEU A 155 -1.35 -0.07 5.16
N GLU A 156 -2.11 -0.97 4.56
CA GLU A 156 -2.61 -0.75 3.21
C GLU A 156 -3.75 0.27 3.20
N THR A 157 -3.76 1.11 2.20
CA THR A 157 -4.85 2.02 1.92
C THR A 157 -5.54 1.60 0.62
N LYS A 158 -6.41 2.46 0.10
CA LYS A 158 -7.17 2.15 -1.09
C LYS A 158 -6.45 2.62 -2.34
N LEU A 159 -6.74 1.96 -3.47
CA LEU A 159 -6.22 2.36 -4.78
C LEU A 159 -6.66 3.78 -5.18
N SER A 160 -7.82 4.25 -4.72
CA SER A 160 -8.26 5.65 -4.92
C SER A 160 -7.37 6.67 -4.21
N ASN A 161 -6.62 6.26 -3.18
CA ASN A 161 -5.62 7.08 -2.49
C ASN A 161 -4.25 7.05 -3.19
N GLY A 162 -4.18 6.51 -4.39
CA GLY A 162 -2.98 6.30 -5.17
C GLY A 162 -2.60 4.82 -5.29
N VAL A 163 -1.95 4.46 -6.39
CA VAL A 163 -1.52 3.07 -6.66
C VAL A 163 -0.56 2.53 -5.58
N GLY A 164 0.13 3.41 -4.86
CA GLY A 164 1.00 3.06 -3.73
C GLY A 164 0.25 2.58 -2.48
N GLY A 165 -1.10 2.66 -2.46
CA GLY A 165 -1.93 2.21 -1.32
C GLY A 165 -1.96 0.71 -1.11
N LYS A 166 -1.43 -0.07 -2.05
CA LYS A 166 -1.34 -1.53 -2.00
C LYS A 166 0.09 -2.01 -2.05
N LEU A 167 0.33 -3.18 -1.46
CA LEU A 167 1.63 -3.83 -1.56
C LEU A 167 1.79 -4.51 -2.93
N TRP A 168 2.82 -4.10 -3.66
CA TRP A 168 3.20 -4.71 -4.93
C TRP A 168 4.31 -5.75 -4.73
N LYS A 169 4.30 -6.83 -5.50
CA LYS A 169 5.28 -7.94 -5.41
C LYS A 169 6.73 -7.47 -5.49
N ALA A 170 6.99 -6.41 -6.25
CA ALA A 170 8.33 -5.83 -6.35
C ALA A 170 8.89 -5.37 -5.00
N ALA A 171 8.05 -4.89 -4.09
CA ALA A 171 8.49 -4.46 -2.77
C ALA A 171 8.97 -5.65 -1.92
N LEU A 172 8.26 -6.78 -1.94
CA LEU A 172 8.71 -8.01 -1.27
C LEU A 172 10.04 -8.49 -1.83
N LEU A 173 10.16 -8.54 -3.16
CA LEU A 173 11.41 -8.96 -3.82
C LEU A 173 12.58 -8.05 -3.47
N LEU A 174 12.35 -6.74 -3.40
CA LEU A 174 13.40 -5.79 -3.03
C LEU A 174 13.76 -5.91 -1.56
N ALA A 175 12.78 -6.07 -0.67
CA ALA A 175 13.01 -6.26 0.76
C ALA A 175 13.84 -7.52 1.05
N GLU A 176 13.59 -8.63 0.33
CA GLU A 176 14.41 -9.85 0.44
C GLU A 176 15.86 -9.67 -0.03
N GLN A 177 16.16 -8.64 -0.81
CA GLN A 177 17.52 -8.32 -1.27
C GLN A 177 18.27 -7.36 -0.33
N LEU A 178 17.66 -6.91 0.77
CA LEU A 178 18.36 -6.10 1.77
C LEU A 178 19.20 -7.00 2.68
N ASP A 179 20.38 -6.56 3.03
CA ASP A 179 21.29 -7.26 3.93
C ASP A 179 21.68 -6.36 5.11
N ASP A 180 21.91 -7.00 6.26
CA ASP A 180 22.38 -6.39 7.51
C ASP A 180 23.82 -6.82 7.85
N GLU A 181 24.34 -7.82 7.15
CA GLU A 181 25.70 -8.32 7.32
C GLU A 181 26.35 -8.60 5.98
N ARG A 182 27.59 -8.18 5.81
CA ARG A 182 28.46 -8.70 4.76
C ARG A 182 29.00 -10.03 5.24
N GLU A 183 28.59 -11.11 4.63
CA GLU A 183 29.35 -12.35 4.71
C GLU A 183 30.68 -12.13 3.97
N GLU A 184 31.77 -11.99 4.72
CA GLU A 184 33.12 -11.87 4.18
C GLU A 184 33.44 -13.16 3.42
N GLY A 185 33.34 -13.16 2.11
CA GLY A 185 33.83 -14.26 1.29
C GLY A 185 32.91 -14.79 0.19
N GLU A 186 31.65 -14.39 0.09
CA GLU A 186 30.81 -14.79 -1.04
C GLU A 186 31.02 -13.82 -2.22
N GLY A 187 31.75 -14.36 -3.20
CA GLY A 187 32.13 -13.66 -4.40
C GLY A 187 30.97 -13.24 -5.28
N GLU A 188 31.20 -12.15 -5.99
CA GLU A 188 30.61 -11.69 -7.27
C GLU A 188 29.09 -11.83 -7.54
N SER A 189 28.29 -12.48 -6.73
CA SER A 189 26.85 -12.61 -7.02
C SER A 189 26.04 -11.33 -6.71
N GLY A 190 26.59 -10.35 -5.96
CA GLY A 190 26.11 -8.95 -5.91
C GLY A 190 24.59 -8.74 -5.78
N VAL A 191 23.86 -9.70 -5.18
CA VAL A 191 22.40 -9.62 -5.09
C VAL A 191 21.96 -8.79 -3.90
N GLY A 192 22.66 -8.91 -2.75
CA GLY A 192 22.34 -8.18 -1.53
C GLY A 192 22.70 -6.69 -1.61
N ILE A 193 21.98 -5.86 -0.85
CA ILE A 193 22.30 -4.46 -0.61
C ILE A 193 22.40 -4.22 0.88
N ASP A 194 23.61 -3.96 1.37
CA ASP A 194 23.89 -3.71 2.77
C ASP A 194 23.35 -2.34 3.19
N VAL A 195 22.38 -2.36 4.10
CA VAL A 195 21.71 -1.16 4.64
C VAL A 195 22.19 -0.79 6.05
N LYS A 196 22.96 -1.67 6.71
CA LYS A 196 23.40 -1.46 8.08
C LYS A 196 24.26 -0.20 8.20
N ASP A 197 23.96 0.63 9.17
CA ASP A 197 24.62 1.90 9.46
C ASP A 197 24.61 2.92 8.30
N LYS A 198 23.70 2.74 7.32
CA LYS A 198 23.52 3.62 6.16
C LYS A 198 22.33 4.55 6.34
N THR A 199 22.40 5.69 5.67
CA THR A 199 21.25 6.56 5.44
C THR A 199 20.52 6.06 4.19
N VAL A 200 19.21 5.81 4.33
CA VAL A 200 18.38 5.18 3.29
C VAL A 200 17.21 6.09 2.94
N LEU A 201 16.99 6.29 1.63
CA LEU A 201 15.79 6.94 1.09
C LEU A 201 14.98 5.91 0.31
N GLU A 202 13.70 5.73 0.63
CA GLU A 202 12.75 5.01 -0.23
C GLU A 202 11.97 6.02 -1.06
N LEU A 203 12.03 5.88 -2.41
CA LEU A 203 11.28 6.69 -3.37
C LEU A 203 9.95 6.03 -3.69
N GLY A 204 8.85 6.79 -3.60
CA GLY A 204 7.52 6.27 -3.84
C GLY A 204 7.23 5.10 -2.91
N ALA A 205 7.37 5.33 -1.60
CA ALA A 205 7.33 4.28 -0.59
C ALA A 205 5.98 3.56 -0.52
N GLY A 206 4.89 4.22 -0.94
CA GLY A 206 3.56 3.65 -0.90
C GLY A 206 3.20 3.14 0.50
N VAL A 207 3.17 1.82 0.68
CA VAL A 207 2.92 1.18 2.00
C VAL A 207 4.19 1.05 2.86
N GLY A 208 5.38 1.33 2.32
CA GLY A 208 6.64 1.47 3.07
C GLY A 208 7.34 0.18 3.44
N LEU A 209 7.00 -0.97 2.84
CA LEU A 209 7.58 -2.26 3.24
C LEU A 209 9.10 -2.27 3.18
N VAL A 210 9.69 -1.73 2.10
CA VAL A 210 11.14 -1.84 1.85
C VAL A 210 11.93 -0.98 2.83
N GLY A 211 11.53 0.27 3.04
CA GLY A 211 12.23 1.15 3.98
C GLY A 211 12.03 0.74 5.44
N LEU A 212 10.82 0.27 5.81
CA LEU A 212 10.59 -0.29 7.15
C LEU A 212 11.45 -1.54 7.38
N ALA A 213 11.64 -2.39 6.36
CA ALA A 213 12.56 -3.51 6.43
C ALA A 213 14.01 -3.04 6.61
N ALA A 214 14.45 -2.04 5.84
CA ALA A 214 15.78 -1.45 5.97
C ALA A 214 16.03 -0.91 7.38
N ALA A 215 15.04 -0.24 7.98
CA ALA A 215 15.12 0.24 9.36
C ALA A 215 15.31 -0.89 10.36
N LYS A 216 14.55 -1.98 10.22
CA LYS A 216 14.67 -3.17 11.08
C LYS A 216 15.97 -3.95 10.86
N LEU A 217 16.56 -3.86 9.68
CA LEU A 217 17.87 -4.43 9.36
C LEU A 217 19.06 -3.53 9.79
N GLY A 218 18.79 -2.48 10.56
CA GLY A 218 19.84 -1.69 11.21
C GLY A 218 20.34 -0.52 10.37
N ALA A 219 19.58 -0.01 9.43
CA ALA A 219 19.87 1.27 8.79
C ALA A 219 19.98 2.39 9.84
N LYS A 220 20.94 3.29 9.68
CA LYS A 220 21.17 4.41 10.61
C LYS A 220 19.99 5.38 10.60
N GLU A 221 19.54 5.73 9.43
CA GLU A 221 18.39 6.60 9.22
C GLU A 221 17.64 6.12 7.98
N VAL A 222 16.32 6.08 8.05
CA VAL A 222 15.46 5.77 6.90
C VAL A 222 14.48 6.91 6.68
N VAL A 223 14.38 7.36 5.44
CA VAL A 223 13.34 8.29 5.02
C VAL A 223 12.41 7.59 4.02
N LEU A 224 11.16 7.46 4.43
CA LEU A 224 10.07 6.99 3.57
C LEU A 224 9.48 8.20 2.86
N SER A 225 9.54 8.24 1.52
CA SER A 225 9.05 9.39 0.78
C SER A 225 7.94 9.01 -0.20
N ASP A 226 6.90 9.82 -0.21
CA ASP A 226 5.81 9.71 -1.17
C ASP A 226 5.23 11.10 -1.48
N PHE A 227 4.33 11.16 -2.45
CA PHE A 227 3.69 12.39 -2.91
C PHE A 227 2.27 12.55 -2.36
N GLU A 228 1.52 11.45 -2.21
CA GLU A 228 0.11 11.45 -1.86
C GLU A 228 -0.10 11.55 -0.34
N ALA A 229 -0.90 12.54 0.12
CA ALA A 229 -1.17 12.74 1.54
C ALA A 229 -1.70 11.49 2.27
N PRO A 230 -2.68 10.74 1.73
CA PRO A 230 -3.18 9.53 2.40
C PRO A 230 -2.12 8.43 2.54
N LEU A 231 -1.12 8.37 1.64
CA LEU A 231 -0.01 7.43 1.75
C LEU A 231 0.96 7.86 2.84
N LEU A 232 1.25 9.16 2.95
CA LEU A 232 2.10 9.70 4.02
C LEU A 232 1.50 9.43 5.41
N GLU A 233 0.18 9.59 5.58
CA GLU A 233 -0.53 9.25 6.82
C GLU A 233 -0.41 7.75 7.15
N ALA A 234 -0.60 6.89 6.15
CA ALA A 234 -0.47 5.44 6.31
C ALA A 234 0.97 5.02 6.64
N LEU A 235 1.97 5.70 6.06
CA LEU A 235 3.38 5.48 6.36
C LEU A 235 3.71 5.86 7.81
N GLU A 236 3.25 7.00 8.31
CA GLU A 236 3.45 7.39 9.72
C GLU A 236 2.84 6.37 10.69
N GLU A 237 1.65 5.88 10.38
CA GLU A 237 1.01 4.85 11.20
C GLU A 237 1.80 3.52 11.13
N SER A 238 2.30 3.15 9.94
CA SER A 238 3.14 1.96 9.78
C SER A 238 4.46 2.07 10.55
N VAL A 239 5.10 3.26 10.56
CA VAL A 239 6.29 3.53 11.39
C VAL A 239 6.00 3.34 12.87
N LYS A 240 4.86 3.85 13.36
CA LYS A 240 4.43 3.68 14.77
C LYS A 240 4.22 2.21 15.11
N ARG A 241 3.54 1.45 14.25
CA ARG A 241 3.24 0.02 14.46
C ARG A 241 4.48 -0.86 14.48
N ASN A 242 5.53 -0.47 13.79
CA ASN A 242 6.81 -1.16 13.80
C ASN A 242 7.74 -0.69 14.93
N GLU A 243 7.28 0.20 15.81
CA GLU A 243 8.07 0.75 16.93
C GLU A 243 9.36 1.46 16.48
N LEU A 244 9.33 2.03 15.26
CA LEU A 244 10.46 2.73 14.66
C LEU A 244 10.46 4.24 14.96
N VAL A 245 9.54 4.70 15.79
CA VAL A 245 9.51 6.05 16.33
C VAL A 245 10.52 6.14 17.47
N GLY A 246 11.50 7.05 17.40
CA GLY A 246 12.43 7.30 18.49
C GLY A 246 11.70 7.64 19.80
N LYS A 247 12.27 7.27 20.95
CA LYS A 247 11.78 7.69 22.25
C LYS A 247 12.00 9.20 22.43
N GLU A 248 11.27 9.80 23.35
CA GLU A 248 11.42 11.23 23.65
C GLU A 248 12.89 11.56 24.00
N GLY A 249 13.52 12.44 23.19
CA GLY A 249 14.93 12.79 23.32
C GLY A 249 15.92 11.94 22.50
N GLU A 250 15.47 10.88 21.83
CA GLU A 250 16.27 10.13 20.85
C GLU A 250 16.01 10.62 19.43
N GLU A 251 17.04 10.65 18.61
CA GLU A 251 16.87 10.98 17.18
C GLU A 251 16.06 9.87 16.50
N LYS A 252 14.99 10.25 15.81
CA LYS A 252 14.14 9.28 15.08
C LYS A 252 14.96 8.67 13.94
N THR A 253 15.05 7.36 13.93
CA THR A 253 15.75 6.63 12.87
C THR A 253 14.90 6.47 11.61
N THR A 254 13.57 6.59 11.71
CA THR A 254 12.66 6.49 10.56
C THR A 254 11.78 7.72 10.47
N LYS A 255 11.79 8.38 9.31
CA LYS A 255 11.08 9.63 9.03
C LYS A 255 10.18 9.44 7.81
N VAL A 256 9.02 10.09 7.81
CA VAL A 256 8.16 10.21 6.63
C VAL A 256 8.31 11.61 6.06
N ARG A 257 8.49 11.73 4.73
CA ARG A 257 8.70 13.02 4.06
C ARG A 257 7.91 13.06 2.74
N TRP A 258 7.36 14.24 2.49
CA TRP A 258 6.76 14.51 1.19
C TRP A 258 7.84 14.75 0.12
N LEU A 259 7.67 14.12 -1.05
CA LEU A 259 8.56 14.29 -2.20
C LEU A 259 7.78 14.22 -3.51
N ASP A 260 7.65 15.36 -4.18
CA ASP A 260 7.16 15.41 -5.57
C ASP A 260 8.35 15.35 -6.55
N TRP A 261 8.46 14.27 -7.29
CA TRP A 261 9.56 14.07 -8.25
C TRP A 261 9.59 15.13 -9.35
N ARG A 262 8.44 15.74 -9.68
CA ARG A 262 8.36 16.84 -10.66
C ARG A 262 9.05 18.09 -10.14
N ALA A 263 8.79 18.44 -8.88
CA ALA A 263 9.42 19.57 -8.22
C ALA A 263 10.91 19.33 -7.95
N ASP A 264 11.24 18.14 -7.45
CA ASP A 264 12.60 17.77 -7.08
C ASP A 264 13.51 17.60 -8.32
N GLY A 265 13.00 17.02 -9.41
CA GLY A 265 13.71 16.80 -10.65
C GLY A 265 13.84 18.05 -11.57
N ALA A 266 13.10 19.12 -11.31
CA ALA A 266 13.12 20.33 -12.17
C ALA A 266 14.40 21.15 -12.05
N GLY A 267 15.19 21.00 -10.97
CA GLY A 267 16.37 21.83 -10.72
C GLY A 267 16.01 23.30 -10.45
N GLU A 268 17.01 24.18 -10.46
CA GLU A 268 16.82 25.63 -10.25
C GLU A 268 16.22 26.33 -11.49
N GLU A 269 16.33 25.75 -12.68
CA GLU A 269 15.85 26.30 -13.95
C GLU A 269 14.45 25.84 -14.35
N GLY A 270 13.81 24.99 -13.54
CA GLY A 270 12.51 24.41 -13.87
C GLY A 270 11.33 25.34 -13.63
N THR A 271 10.24 25.10 -14.37
CA THR A 271 8.95 25.76 -14.16
C THR A 271 8.58 25.65 -12.67
N PRO A 272 8.20 26.76 -11.99
CA PRO A 272 7.80 26.69 -10.60
C PRO A 272 6.64 25.71 -10.46
N THR A 273 6.88 24.55 -9.87
CA THR A 273 5.79 23.67 -9.49
C THR A 273 5.12 24.30 -8.28
N THR A 274 3.82 24.54 -8.37
CA THR A 274 3.03 25.08 -7.26
C THR A 274 2.74 24.04 -6.20
N SER A 275 3.27 22.81 -6.37
CA SER A 275 3.07 21.72 -5.42
C SER A 275 3.76 22.03 -4.09
N LYS A 276 3.01 21.89 -3.02
CA LYS A 276 3.44 22.07 -1.65
C LYS A 276 3.18 20.79 -0.87
N PRO A 277 3.97 20.52 0.19
CA PRO A 277 3.66 19.42 1.07
C PRO A 277 2.25 19.58 1.65
N PRO A 278 1.51 18.49 1.82
CA PRO A 278 0.24 18.51 2.53
C PRO A 278 0.41 19.03 3.96
N ASP A 279 -0.66 19.57 4.54
CA ASP A 279 -0.66 20.04 5.93
C ASP A 279 -0.19 18.93 6.88
N GLY A 280 0.72 19.26 7.77
CA GLY A 280 1.31 18.33 8.74
C GLY A 280 2.53 17.56 8.25
N PHE A 281 2.87 17.60 6.97
CA PHE A 281 4.06 16.92 6.42
C PHE A 281 5.16 17.90 6.03
N LEU A 282 6.41 17.45 6.24
CA LEU A 282 7.59 18.21 5.81
C LEU A 282 8.09 17.66 4.47
N ALA A 283 8.48 18.56 3.59
CA ALA A 283 9.21 18.19 2.38
C ALA A 283 10.60 17.65 2.73
N LEU A 284 11.18 16.88 1.81
CA LEU A 284 12.58 16.53 1.86
C LEU A 284 13.42 17.79 1.62
N GLU A 285 14.43 18.04 2.48
CA GLU A 285 15.30 19.21 2.33
C GLU A 285 16.13 19.11 1.04
N LYS A 286 16.51 20.26 0.48
CA LYS A 286 17.21 20.31 -0.83
C LYS A 286 18.58 19.64 -0.79
N GLU A 287 19.25 19.73 0.33
CA GLU A 287 20.62 19.27 0.54
C GLU A 287 20.70 17.81 1.01
N ASP A 288 19.56 17.19 1.31
CA ASP A 288 19.52 15.81 1.79
C ASP A 288 20.01 14.84 0.70
N ALA A 289 21.03 14.06 1.04
CA ALA A 289 21.58 13.01 0.21
C ALA A 289 21.80 11.73 1.04
N TYR A 290 21.66 10.58 0.39
CA TYR A 290 21.57 9.28 1.04
C TYR A 290 22.58 8.31 0.51
N ASP A 291 23.11 7.43 1.38
CA ASP A 291 24.03 6.37 0.99
C ASP A 291 23.34 5.35 0.09
N ILE A 292 22.09 5.04 0.41
CA ILE A 292 21.28 4.06 -0.31
C ILE A 292 19.95 4.71 -0.73
N ILE A 293 19.58 4.54 -1.99
CA ILE A 293 18.24 4.87 -2.49
C ILE A 293 17.57 3.57 -2.94
N LEU A 294 16.35 3.35 -2.47
CA LEU A 294 15.52 2.20 -2.81
C LEU A 294 14.24 2.67 -3.51
N GLY A 295 13.74 1.87 -4.45
CA GLY A 295 12.47 2.14 -5.09
C GLY A 295 11.86 0.87 -5.66
N SER A 296 10.64 0.56 -5.24
CA SER A 296 9.88 -0.59 -5.73
C SER A 296 8.73 -0.14 -6.60
N ASP A 297 8.61 -0.72 -7.78
CA ASP A 297 7.55 -0.46 -8.78
C ASP A 297 7.35 1.03 -9.14
N CYS A 298 8.42 1.83 -9.09
CA CYS A 298 8.37 3.29 -9.33
C CYS A 298 8.20 3.68 -10.81
N LEU A 299 8.30 2.74 -11.75
CA LEU A 299 8.27 3.00 -13.20
C LEU A 299 6.94 2.51 -13.81
N TYR A 300 5.84 3.21 -13.56
CA TYR A 300 4.51 2.83 -14.06
C TYR A 300 3.88 3.90 -14.99
N GLU A 301 4.41 5.13 -15.02
CA GLU A 301 4.01 6.16 -15.96
C GLU A 301 5.19 6.64 -16.81
N SER A 302 4.90 7.06 -18.05
CA SER A 302 5.96 7.38 -19.02
C SER A 302 6.89 8.53 -18.58
N HIS A 303 6.39 9.48 -17.81
CA HIS A 303 7.17 10.62 -17.33
C HIS A 303 8.14 10.22 -16.19
N HIS A 304 7.89 9.12 -15.47
CA HIS A 304 8.80 8.62 -14.44
C HIS A 304 10.18 8.29 -14.99
N ALA A 305 10.25 7.82 -16.26
CA ALA A 305 11.53 7.55 -16.92
C ALA A 305 12.44 8.81 -17.08
N ALA A 306 11.84 10.00 -17.05
CA ALA A 306 12.58 11.26 -17.11
C ALA A 306 12.84 11.88 -15.73
N LEU A 307 11.94 11.66 -14.78
CA LEU A 307 12.02 12.27 -13.44
C LEU A 307 12.97 11.50 -12.51
N LEU A 308 12.86 10.18 -12.45
CA LEU A 308 13.64 9.34 -11.53
C LEU A 308 15.15 9.55 -11.65
N PRO A 309 15.75 9.61 -12.86
CA PRO A 309 17.20 9.87 -12.98
C PRO A 309 17.65 11.18 -12.34
N LYS A 310 16.87 12.24 -12.48
CA LYS A 310 17.16 13.56 -11.91
C LYS A 310 17.03 13.57 -10.39
N VAL A 311 15.97 12.97 -9.86
CA VAL A 311 15.76 12.82 -8.42
C VAL A 311 16.89 11.99 -7.81
N ILE A 312 17.23 10.85 -8.42
CA ILE A 312 18.31 9.98 -7.93
C ILE A 312 19.65 10.69 -8.01
N LYS A 313 19.93 11.42 -9.10
CA LYS A 313 21.16 12.23 -9.22
C LYS A 313 21.33 13.22 -8.08
N ARG A 314 20.23 13.88 -7.70
CA ARG A 314 20.23 14.89 -6.62
C ARG A 314 20.37 14.22 -5.23
N ARG A 315 19.69 13.09 -5.02
CA ARG A 315 19.52 12.47 -3.71
C ARG A 315 20.56 11.40 -3.37
N LEU A 316 21.31 10.91 -4.37
CA LEU A 316 22.35 9.91 -4.12
C LEU A 316 23.63 10.62 -3.64
N SER A 317 24.11 10.23 -2.46
CA SER A 317 25.36 10.73 -1.89
C SER A 317 26.54 10.51 -2.86
N LEU A 318 27.48 11.43 -2.86
CA LEU A 318 28.70 11.32 -3.68
C LEU A 318 29.74 10.34 -3.10
N CYS A 319 29.42 9.66 -2.00
CA CYS A 319 30.30 8.65 -1.44
C CYS A 319 30.52 7.48 -2.41
N PRO A 320 31.72 6.90 -2.50
CA PRO A 320 32.02 5.84 -3.49
C PRO A 320 31.15 4.59 -3.37
N ASN A 321 30.62 4.32 -2.18
CA ASN A 321 29.80 3.15 -1.90
C ASN A 321 28.30 3.43 -1.99
N SER A 322 27.91 4.67 -2.31
CA SER A 322 26.50 5.02 -2.45
C SER A 322 25.91 4.42 -3.71
N ARG A 323 24.70 3.89 -3.59
CA ARG A 323 24.03 3.21 -4.68
C ARG A 323 22.51 3.37 -4.60
N CYS A 324 21.88 3.30 -5.76
CA CYS A 324 20.42 3.19 -5.82
C CYS A 324 20.05 1.84 -6.41
N ARG A 325 18.99 1.23 -5.90
CA ARG A 325 18.35 0.03 -6.46
C ARG A 325 16.87 0.28 -6.72
N LEU A 326 16.49 0.16 -7.97
CA LEU A 326 15.11 0.10 -8.40
C LEU A 326 14.77 -1.35 -8.76
N LEU A 327 13.60 -1.82 -8.34
CA LEU A 327 13.08 -3.13 -8.74
C LEU A 327 11.59 -2.98 -9.07
N GLY A 328 11.18 -3.44 -10.25
CA GLY A 328 9.79 -3.29 -10.68
C GLY A 328 9.40 -4.24 -11.80
N ALA A 329 8.09 -4.35 -12.01
CA ALA A 329 7.53 -5.06 -13.16
C ALA A 329 7.86 -4.30 -14.48
N VAL A 330 8.26 -5.03 -15.50
CA VAL A 330 8.51 -4.47 -16.83
C VAL A 330 7.19 -4.34 -17.59
N ARG A 331 6.42 -3.29 -17.29
CA ARG A 331 5.14 -3.01 -17.95
C ARG A 331 5.30 -2.54 -19.38
N ASN A 332 6.39 -1.84 -19.65
CA ASN A 332 6.71 -1.31 -20.97
C ASN A 332 8.23 -1.28 -21.16
N ARG A 333 8.74 -2.05 -22.13
CA ARG A 333 10.18 -2.14 -22.40
C ARG A 333 10.76 -0.80 -22.85
N ASP A 334 10.09 -0.05 -23.73
CA ASP A 334 10.56 1.24 -24.22
C ASP A 334 10.68 2.27 -23.09
N MET A 335 9.83 2.16 -22.06
CA MET A 335 9.89 3.03 -20.89
C MET A 335 11.12 2.71 -20.03
N LEU A 336 11.45 1.44 -19.85
CA LEU A 336 12.65 1.02 -19.14
C LEU A 336 13.91 1.42 -19.92
N ASP A 337 13.94 1.25 -21.24
CA ASP A 337 15.06 1.66 -22.08
C ASP A 337 15.30 3.17 -22.02
N ARG A 338 14.22 3.98 -22.02
CA ARG A 338 14.29 5.43 -21.80
C ARG A 338 14.82 5.80 -20.42
N LEU A 339 14.43 5.06 -19.38
CA LEU A 339 14.97 5.26 -18.04
C LEU A 339 16.49 5.05 -18.03
N LEU A 340 16.98 3.94 -18.62
CA LEU A 340 18.41 3.63 -18.70
C LEU A 340 19.19 4.67 -19.50
N GLU A 341 18.63 5.16 -20.61
CA GLU A 341 19.22 6.26 -21.40
C GLU A 341 19.30 7.55 -20.59
N ASN A 342 18.24 7.90 -19.87
CA ASN A 342 18.21 9.13 -19.07
C ASN A 342 19.16 9.08 -17.87
N PHE A 343 19.40 7.91 -17.26
CA PHE A 343 20.49 7.78 -16.28
C PHE A 343 21.86 8.15 -16.85
N ARG A 344 22.17 7.73 -18.10
CA ARG A 344 23.41 8.12 -18.75
C ARG A 344 23.50 9.63 -18.99
N LYS A 345 22.38 10.27 -19.38
CA LYS A 345 22.33 11.73 -19.57
C LYS A 345 22.58 12.50 -18.26
N GLU A 346 22.17 11.93 -17.14
CA GLU A 346 22.42 12.50 -15.80
C GLU A 346 23.79 12.12 -15.24
N HIS A 347 24.69 11.54 -16.03
CA HIS A 347 26.02 11.08 -15.61
C HIS A 347 25.96 10.02 -14.48
N LEU A 348 24.96 9.15 -14.54
CA LEU A 348 24.84 7.99 -13.68
C LEU A 348 25.10 6.72 -14.48
N THR A 349 25.70 5.74 -13.82
CA THR A 349 25.88 4.39 -14.37
C THR A 349 24.72 3.52 -13.89
N ALA A 350 23.95 2.96 -14.81
CA ALA A 350 22.83 2.09 -14.51
C ALA A 350 23.05 0.71 -15.14
N LYS A 351 22.87 -0.35 -14.35
CA LYS A 351 22.96 -1.75 -14.77
C LYS A 351 21.64 -2.43 -14.57
N GLU A 352 21.03 -2.87 -15.66
CA GLU A 352 19.82 -3.71 -15.61
C GLU A 352 20.20 -5.17 -15.34
N THR A 353 19.37 -5.84 -14.55
CA THR A 353 19.42 -7.28 -14.32
C THR A 353 17.99 -7.82 -14.40
N VAL A 354 17.76 -8.79 -15.27
CA VAL A 354 16.45 -9.47 -15.34
C VAL A 354 16.30 -10.35 -14.10
N VAL A 355 15.19 -10.21 -13.41
CA VAL A 355 14.87 -11.06 -12.27
C VAL A 355 14.25 -12.35 -12.78
N ALA A 356 14.81 -13.49 -12.36
CA ALA A 356 14.35 -14.80 -12.82
C ALA A 356 12.86 -15.01 -12.47
N LYS A 357 12.10 -15.55 -13.43
CA LYS A 357 10.71 -15.93 -13.19
C LYS A 357 10.64 -17.05 -12.16
N SER A 358 9.75 -16.92 -11.21
CA SER A 358 9.39 -17.97 -10.25
C SER A 358 7.87 -18.12 -10.21
N GLU A 359 7.36 -19.19 -9.62
CA GLU A 359 5.90 -19.35 -9.43
C GLU A 359 5.25 -18.18 -8.68
N ARG A 360 6.04 -17.49 -7.84
CA ARG A 360 5.61 -16.29 -7.10
C ARG A 360 5.65 -15.01 -7.95
N LEU A 361 6.26 -15.06 -9.16
CA LEU A 361 6.49 -13.93 -10.06
C LEU A 361 5.86 -14.21 -11.42
N ASN A 362 4.57 -14.06 -11.52
CA ASN A 362 3.77 -14.42 -12.69
C ASN A 362 3.39 -13.23 -13.60
N TYR A 363 4.05 -12.08 -13.46
CA TYR A 363 3.83 -10.97 -14.40
C TYR A 363 4.44 -11.30 -15.77
N ASP A 364 3.65 -11.22 -16.84
CA ASP A 364 4.07 -11.65 -18.19
C ASP A 364 5.28 -10.90 -18.73
N GLY A 365 5.38 -9.60 -18.44
CA GLY A 365 6.53 -8.77 -18.79
C GLY A 365 7.81 -9.07 -17.99
N GLY A 366 7.70 -9.84 -16.91
CA GLY A 366 8.79 -10.12 -15.97
C GLY A 366 9.14 -8.93 -15.08
N TYR A 367 10.21 -9.08 -14.29
CA TYR A 367 10.72 -8.04 -13.39
C TYR A 367 12.15 -7.69 -13.76
N ALA A 368 12.50 -6.41 -13.60
CA ALA A 368 13.86 -5.92 -13.77
C ALA A 368 14.33 -5.23 -12.49
N ARG A 369 15.60 -5.45 -12.18
CA ARG A 369 16.39 -4.71 -11.19
C ARG A 369 17.30 -3.75 -11.92
N VAL A 370 17.35 -2.50 -11.48
CA VAL A 370 18.27 -1.49 -12.00
C VAL A 370 19.13 -0.99 -10.84
N ASP A 371 20.41 -1.32 -10.87
CA ASP A 371 21.40 -0.83 -9.92
C ASP A 371 22.07 0.42 -10.49
N VAL A 372 22.09 1.51 -9.72
CA VAL A 372 22.59 2.82 -10.17
C VAL A 372 23.65 3.33 -9.21
N THR A 373 24.72 3.88 -9.79
CA THR A 373 25.82 4.55 -9.09
C THR A 373 26.22 5.82 -9.84
N HIS A 374 26.98 6.71 -9.19
CA HIS A 374 27.63 7.79 -9.90
C HIS A 374 28.62 7.23 -10.93
N ALA A 375 28.67 7.82 -12.12
CA ALA A 375 29.71 7.51 -13.07
C ALA A 375 31.08 7.92 -12.49
N HIS A 376 32.00 6.99 -12.34
CA HIS A 376 33.34 7.30 -11.93
C HIS A 376 34.00 8.13 -13.05
N HIS A 377 34.29 9.38 -12.75
CA HIS A 377 35.30 10.09 -13.55
C HIS A 377 36.63 9.39 -13.31
N HIS A 378 37.07 8.57 -14.25
CA HIS A 378 38.49 8.22 -14.34
C HIS A 378 39.22 9.55 -14.49
N HIS A 379 39.76 10.08 -13.38
CA HIS A 379 40.85 11.02 -13.49
C HIS A 379 41.99 10.27 -14.20
N LEU A 380 42.07 10.47 -15.50
CA LEU A 380 43.31 10.24 -16.22
C LEU A 380 44.33 11.09 -15.48
N LYS A 381 45.17 10.44 -14.69
CA LYS A 381 46.45 11.02 -14.27
C LYS A 381 47.29 11.06 -15.52
N GLU A 382 47.41 12.23 -16.14
CA GLU A 382 48.55 12.58 -16.96
C GLU A 382 49.84 12.67 -16.12
#